data_f0ec30c512fb21e2f26cf003546498d5
#
_entry.id   f0ec30c512fb21e2f26cf003546498d5
#
_cell.length_a   1.000
_cell.length_b   1.000
_cell.length_c   1.000
_cell.angle_alpha   90.00
_cell.angle_beta   90.00
_cell.angle_gamma   90.00
#
_symmetry.space_group_name_H-M   'P 1'
#
loop_
_entity.id
_entity.type
_entity.pdbx_description
1 polymer ?
#
loop_
_entity_poly.entity_id
_entity_poly.type
_entity_poly.pdbx_seq_one_letter_code
_entity_poly.pdbx_strand_id
1 'polypeptide(L)'
;MDITRTYFKMEDQYITMTKGDTLSFNVELYDVDGELYDIDLTSAYFTCKKTMSEEDSIPVFQKTLGDGISKLDTGLYVVRVAPDDTKELEAGQYYYDLRLVVDQDVYTPMKGILEIDRTATKEV
;
A
#
# COMPACT_ATOMS: atom_id res chain seq x y z
N MET A 1 -18.28 10.49 11.54
CA MET A 1 -17.15 9.87 12.22
C MET A 1 -15.87 10.61 11.84
N ASP A 2 -15.09 10.97 12.83
CA ASP A 2 -13.91 11.79 12.61
C ASP A 2 -12.65 10.94 12.60
N ILE A 3 -12.19 10.58 11.40
CA ILE A 3 -11.01 9.77 11.22
C ILE A 3 -9.70 10.56 11.45
N THR A 4 -9.77 11.90 11.55
CA THR A 4 -8.56 12.67 11.83
C THR A 4 -7.96 12.35 13.19
N ARG A 5 -8.71 11.70 14.06
CA ARG A 5 -8.26 11.25 15.36
C ARG A 5 -7.71 9.83 15.33
N THR A 6 -7.67 9.22 14.17
CA THR A 6 -7.13 7.89 13.94
C THR A 6 -5.66 8.00 13.58
N TYR A 7 -4.85 7.09 14.05
CA TYR A 7 -3.46 7.02 13.61
C TYR A 7 -3.17 5.64 13.05
N PHE A 8 -2.08 5.55 12.28
CA PHE A 8 -1.68 4.34 11.59
C PHE A 8 -0.36 3.86 12.15
N LYS A 9 -0.29 2.57 12.44
CA LYS A 9 0.91 1.96 13.00
C LYS A 9 1.84 1.53 11.87
N MET A 10 2.47 2.52 11.22
CA MET A 10 3.39 2.31 10.11
C MET A 10 4.74 2.89 10.50
N GLU A 11 5.75 2.03 10.65
CA GLU A 11 7.05 2.46 11.15
C GLU A 11 8.07 2.67 10.05
N ASP A 12 7.94 1.96 8.94
CA ASP A 12 8.95 1.97 7.90
C ASP A 12 8.33 2.38 6.58
N GLN A 13 8.90 3.42 5.98
CA GLN A 13 8.43 3.92 4.70
C GLN A 13 9.33 3.49 3.55
N TYR A 14 10.39 2.76 3.83
CA TYR A 14 11.27 2.18 2.83
C TYR A 14 10.99 0.68 2.77
N ILE A 15 10.53 0.22 1.62
CA ILE A 15 10.17 -1.19 1.42
C ILE A 15 11.13 -1.79 0.39
N THR A 16 11.67 -2.95 0.70
CA THR A 16 12.49 -3.72 -0.24
C THR A 16 11.80 -5.03 -0.54
N MET A 17 11.72 -5.38 -1.80
CA MET A 17 11.20 -6.69 -2.20
C MET A 17 11.96 -7.20 -3.41
N THR A 18 11.99 -8.51 -3.59
CA THR A 18 12.54 -9.12 -4.79
C THR A 18 11.45 -9.18 -5.86
N LYS A 19 11.81 -8.86 -7.08
CA LYS A 19 10.85 -8.83 -8.18
C LYS A 19 10.25 -10.22 -8.38
N GLY A 20 8.94 -10.26 -8.59
CA GLY A 20 8.21 -11.51 -8.75
C GLY A 20 7.81 -12.18 -7.43
N ASP A 21 8.19 -11.59 -6.28
CA ASP A 21 7.75 -12.10 -4.99
C ASP A 21 6.36 -11.59 -4.65
N THR A 22 5.75 -12.24 -3.67
CA THR A 22 4.55 -11.73 -3.02
C THR A 22 4.96 -10.83 -1.86
N LEU A 23 4.44 -9.63 -1.81
CA LEU A 23 4.59 -8.73 -0.67
C LEU A 23 3.22 -8.57 -0.04
N SER A 24 3.16 -8.76 1.27
CA SER A 24 1.91 -8.59 2.00
C SER A 24 2.19 -7.89 3.31
N PHE A 25 1.38 -6.89 3.64
CA PHE A 25 1.52 -6.20 4.92
C PHE A 25 0.15 -5.77 5.43
N ASN A 26 0.07 -5.63 6.76
CA ASN A 26 -1.15 -5.24 7.43
C ASN A 26 -1.17 -3.74 7.68
N VAL A 27 -2.36 -3.17 7.59
CA VAL A 27 -2.64 -1.79 7.94
C VAL A 27 -3.60 -1.81 9.10
N GLU A 28 -3.16 -1.29 10.24
CA GLU A 28 -3.97 -1.24 11.45
C GLU A 28 -4.47 0.19 11.67
N LEU A 29 -5.77 0.33 11.85
CA LEU A 29 -6.41 1.62 12.11
C LEU A 29 -6.75 1.71 13.60
N TYR A 30 -6.26 2.74 14.26
CA TYR A 30 -6.47 2.93 15.70
C TYR A 30 -7.28 4.19 15.95
N ASP A 31 -8.12 4.14 16.98
CA ASP A 31 -8.82 5.32 17.46
C ASP A 31 -7.92 6.13 18.41
N VAL A 32 -8.46 7.22 18.92
CA VAL A 32 -7.70 8.11 19.80
C VAL A 32 -7.30 7.44 21.10
N ASP A 33 -7.98 6.38 21.49
CA ASP A 33 -7.69 5.63 22.71
C ASP A 33 -6.68 4.50 22.50
N GLY A 34 -6.22 4.34 21.25
CA GLY A 34 -5.23 3.31 20.92
C GLY A 34 -5.82 1.94 20.65
N GLU A 35 -7.12 1.84 20.48
CA GLU A 35 -7.79 0.60 20.14
C GLU A 35 -8.09 0.51 18.66
N LEU A 36 -8.17 -0.71 18.14
CA LEU A 36 -8.51 -0.93 16.74
C LEU A 36 -9.89 -0.31 16.45
N TYR A 37 -9.91 0.49 15.41
CA TYR A 37 -11.06 1.29 15.03
C TYR A 37 -11.86 0.58 13.95
N ASP A 38 -13.08 0.17 14.28
CA ASP A 38 -13.94 -0.53 13.33
C ASP A 38 -14.54 0.45 12.34
N ILE A 39 -13.84 0.64 11.23
CA ILE A 39 -14.28 1.54 10.18
C ILE A 39 -14.16 0.84 8.84
N ASP A 40 -15.16 1.02 7.99
CA ASP A 40 -15.14 0.51 6.64
C ASP A 40 -14.65 1.59 5.69
N LEU A 41 -13.58 1.30 4.97
CA LEU A 41 -13.05 2.20 3.96
C LEU A 41 -13.98 2.25 2.76
N THR A 42 -14.20 3.46 2.24
CA THR A 42 -14.94 3.63 0.99
C THR A 42 -14.10 3.16 -0.18
N SER A 43 -12.82 3.49 -0.16
CA SER A 43 -11.85 3.00 -1.14
C SER A 43 -10.46 3.06 -0.55
N ALA A 44 -9.53 2.37 -1.19
CA ALA A 44 -8.14 2.35 -0.79
C ALA A 44 -7.28 2.09 -2.02
N TYR A 45 -6.11 2.72 -2.06
CA TYR A 45 -5.20 2.62 -3.20
C TYR A 45 -3.77 2.47 -2.70
N PHE A 46 -3.09 1.43 -3.14
CA PHE A 46 -1.66 1.29 -2.97
C PHE A 46 -1.05 1.46 -4.36
N THR A 47 -0.45 2.61 -4.62
CA THR A 47 0.02 3.00 -5.94
C THR A 47 1.53 3.04 -5.96
N CYS A 48 2.13 2.43 -6.97
CA CYS A 48 3.56 2.43 -7.18
C CYS A 48 3.87 3.06 -8.54
N LYS A 49 4.79 4.02 -8.56
CA LYS A 49 5.15 4.76 -9.77
C LYS A 49 6.66 4.82 -9.94
N LYS A 50 7.10 5.00 -11.18
CA LYS A 50 8.51 5.15 -11.47
C LYS A 50 9.07 6.47 -10.96
N THR A 51 8.28 7.54 -11.00
CA THR A 51 8.66 8.86 -10.52
C THR A 51 7.54 9.47 -9.69
N MET A 52 7.89 10.49 -8.90
CA MET A 52 6.90 11.24 -8.12
C MET A 52 6.29 12.40 -8.91
N SER A 53 6.63 12.55 -10.19
CA SER A 53 6.08 13.61 -11.02
C SER A 53 4.57 13.42 -11.20
N GLU A 54 3.80 14.49 -11.01
CA GLU A 54 2.37 14.48 -11.27
C GLU A 54 2.06 14.28 -12.76
N GLU A 55 2.97 14.67 -13.62
CA GLU A 55 2.82 14.49 -15.07
C GLU A 55 2.88 13.02 -15.46
N ASP A 56 3.59 12.21 -14.67
CA ASP A 56 3.62 10.77 -14.86
C ASP A 56 2.45 10.16 -14.11
N SER A 57 1.31 10.13 -14.78
CA SER A 57 0.06 9.67 -14.16
C SER A 57 -0.12 8.15 -14.17
N ILE A 58 0.75 7.43 -14.90
CA ILE A 58 0.57 5.99 -15.08
C ILE A 58 1.36 5.23 -14.02
N PRO A 59 0.69 4.54 -13.09
CA PRO A 59 1.40 3.70 -12.13
C PRO A 59 2.00 2.48 -12.81
N VAL A 60 3.10 1.96 -12.26
CA VAL A 60 3.65 0.69 -12.70
C VAL A 60 2.81 -0.47 -12.17
N PHE A 61 2.19 -0.29 -11.01
CA PHE A 61 1.09 -1.12 -10.55
C PHE A 61 0.27 -0.34 -9.52
N GLN A 62 -0.94 -0.80 -9.30
CA GLN A 62 -1.84 -0.22 -8.30
C GLN A 62 -2.74 -1.31 -7.74
N LYS A 63 -2.83 -1.37 -6.41
CA LYS A 63 -3.79 -2.25 -5.74
C LYS A 63 -4.91 -1.39 -5.18
N THR A 64 -6.12 -1.92 -5.19
CA THR A 64 -7.31 -1.20 -4.75
C THR A 64 -8.12 -2.06 -3.80
N LEU A 65 -9.08 -1.42 -3.12
CA LEU A 65 -9.99 -2.16 -2.23
C LEU A 65 -10.80 -3.16 -3.05
N GLY A 66 -10.69 -4.44 -2.69
CA GLY A 66 -11.30 -5.53 -3.44
C GLY A 66 -10.37 -6.12 -4.49
N ASP A 67 -9.24 -5.49 -4.76
CA ASP A 67 -8.24 -5.98 -5.71
C ASP A 67 -6.84 -5.75 -5.12
N GLY A 68 -6.48 -6.61 -4.20
CA GLY A 68 -5.19 -6.56 -3.50
C GLY A 68 -5.28 -5.95 -2.11
N ILE A 69 -6.29 -5.17 -1.82
CA ILE A 69 -6.52 -4.60 -0.49
C ILE A 69 -7.84 -5.14 0.02
N SER A 70 -7.84 -5.71 1.22
CA SER A 70 -9.06 -6.26 1.80
C SER A 70 -9.08 -6.08 3.31
N LYS A 71 -10.29 -6.05 3.86
CA LYS A 71 -10.50 -6.00 5.31
C LYS A 71 -10.39 -7.41 5.86
N LEU A 72 -9.55 -7.60 6.86
CA LEU A 72 -9.39 -8.89 7.54
C LEU A 72 -10.24 -8.98 8.78
N ASP A 73 -10.33 -7.89 9.54
CA ASP A 73 -11.01 -7.87 10.83
C ASP A 73 -11.24 -6.41 11.21
N THR A 74 -11.81 -6.17 12.38
CA THR A 74 -12.04 -4.84 12.94
C THR A 74 -10.76 -4.01 12.89
N GLY A 75 -10.78 -2.90 12.16
CA GLY A 75 -9.63 -2.00 12.08
C GLY A 75 -8.40 -2.59 11.41
N LEU A 76 -8.51 -3.71 10.74
CA LEU A 76 -7.38 -4.43 10.18
C LEU A 76 -7.59 -4.70 8.70
N TYR A 77 -6.71 -4.15 7.88
CA TYR A 77 -6.70 -4.36 6.43
C TYR A 77 -5.38 -4.99 6.01
N VAL A 78 -5.39 -5.69 4.90
CA VAL A 78 -4.16 -6.24 4.32
C VAL A 78 -3.99 -5.69 2.90
N VAL A 79 -2.75 -5.36 2.56
CA VAL A 79 -2.35 -5.00 1.20
C VAL A 79 -1.48 -6.13 0.68
N ARG A 80 -1.82 -6.65 -0.50
CA ARG A 80 -1.08 -7.75 -1.11
C ARG A 80 -0.66 -7.38 -2.52
N VAL A 81 0.65 -7.38 -2.75
CA VAL A 81 1.26 -7.22 -4.07
C VAL A 81 1.56 -8.61 -4.59
N ALA A 82 0.96 -8.96 -5.72
CA ALA A 82 1.10 -10.29 -6.30
C ALA A 82 2.38 -10.39 -7.16
N PRO A 83 2.89 -11.61 -7.43
CA PRO A 83 4.06 -11.79 -8.28
C PRO A 83 3.95 -11.11 -9.65
N ASP A 84 2.77 -11.16 -10.25
CA ASP A 84 2.55 -10.56 -11.57
C ASP A 84 2.69 -9.04 -11.56
N ASP A 85 2.55 -8.40 -10.40
CA ASP A 85 2.64 -6.94 -10.32
C ASP A 85 4.05 -6.43 -10.57
N THR A 86 5.07 -7.21 -10.24
CA THR A 86 6.46 -6.76 -10.32
C THR A 86 7.36 -7.58 -11.21
N LYS A 87 6.95 -8.76 -11.65
CA LYS A 87 7.86 -9.69 -12.34
C LYS A 87 8.42 -9.14 -13.65
N GLU A 88 7.71 -8.21 -14.30
CA GLU A 88 8.16 -7.59 -15.55
C GLU A 88 8.83 -6.23 -15.33
N LEU A 89 8.92 -5.76 -14.09
CA LEU A 89 9.53 -4.47 -13.80
C LEU A 89 11.05 -4.57 -13.76
N GLU A 90 11.73 -3.50 -14.13
CA GLU A 90 13.18 -3.43 -13.96
C GLU A 90 13.51 -3.26 -12.49
N ALA A 91 14.63 -3.86 -12.07
CA ALA A 91 15.13 -3.65 -10.72
C ALA A 91 15.50 -2.19 -10.53
N GLY A 92 15.27 -1.66 -9.36
CA GLY A 92 15.58 -0.27 -9.04
C GLY A 92 14.62 0.30 -8.03
N GLN A 93 14.66 1.61 -7.89
CA GLN A 93 13.82 2.32 -6.94
C GLN A 93 12.57 2.86 -7.60
N TYR A 94 11.46 2.66 -6.92
CA TYR A 94 10.15 3.15 -7.30
C TYR A 94 9.59 3.94 -6.13
N TYR A 95 8.50 4.66 -6.35
CA TYR A 95 7.84 5.44 -5.33
C TYR A 95 6.43 4.91 -5.13
N TYR A 96 5.98 4.92 -3.87
CA TYR A 96 4.65 4.43 -3.55
C TYR A 96 3.97 5.33 -2.55
N ASP A 97 2.65 5.24 -2.52
CA ASP A 97 1.87 5.71 -1.39
C ASP A 97 0.69 4.79 -1.15
N LEU A 98 0.17 4.86 0.05
CA LEU A 98 -1.07 4.20 0.43
C LEU A 98 -2.07 5.28 0.77
N ARG A 99 -3.16 5.33 0.03
CA ARG A 99 -4.21 6.32 0.22
C ARG A 99 -5.50 5.63 0.64
N LEU A 100 -6.08 6.11 1.73
CA LEU A 100 -7.32 5.58 2.28
C LEU A 100 -8.41 6.63 2.19
N VAL A 101 -9.60 6.21 1.80
CA VAL A 101 -10.74 7.09 1.64
C VAL A 101 -11.87 6.60 2.54
N VAL A 102 -12.40 7.50 3.38
CA VAL A 102 -13.58 7.24 4.19
C VAL A 102 -14.56 8.37 3.91
N ASP A 103 -15.66 8.04 3.26
CA ASP A 103 -16.64 9.03 2.80
C ASP A 103 -15.96 10.09 1.92
N GLN A 104 -15.83 11.32 2.41
CA GLN A 104 -15.19 12.41 1.66
C GLN A 104 -13.79 12.73 2.14
N ASP A 105 -13.31 12.03 3.16
CA ASP A 105 -12.00 12.28 3.74
C ASP A 105 -10.96 11.35 3.14
N VAL A 106 -9.78 11.90 2.88
CA VAL A 106 -8.67 11.19 2.24
C VAL A 106 -7.44 11.28 3.12
N TYR A 107 -6.78 10.15 3.34
CA TYR A 107 -5.59 10.06 4.19
C TYR A 107 -4.50 9.30 3.46
N THR A 108 -3.26 9.75 3.63
CA THR A 108 -2.08 9.06 3.09
C THR A 108 -1.18 8.67 4.26
N PRO A 109 -1.46 7.54 4.92
CA PRO A 109 -0.71 7.16 6.12
C PRO A 109 0.71 6.70 5.84
N MET A 110 1.01 6.37 4.59
CA MET A 110 2.26 5.74 4.25
C MET A 110 2.68 6.17 2.86
N LYS A 111 3.93 6.58 2.71
CA LYS A 111 4.52 6.88 1.39
C LYS A 111 6.03 6.78 1.50
N GLY A 112 6.68 6.48 0.39
CA GLY A 112 8.13 6.36 0.40
C GLY A 112 8.66 5.69 -0.84
N ILE A 113 9.75 4.95 -0.65
CA ILE A 113 10.44 4.27 -1.73
C ILE A 113 10.19 2.77 -1.62
N LEU A 114 9.87 2.16 -2.76
CA LEU A 114 9.82 0.72 -2.91
C LEU A 114 10.99 0.32 -3.79
N GLU A 115 11.93 -0.40 -3.21
CA GLU A 115 13.08 -0.91 -3.95
C GLU A 115 12.79 -2.33 -4.42
N ILE A 116 12.92 -2.55 -5.71
CA ILE A 116 12.72 -3.85 -6.33
C ILE A 116 14.06 -4.42 -6.71
N ASP A 117 14.43 -5.54 -6.08
CA ASP A 117 15.70 -6.20 -6.30
C ASP A 117 15.59 -7.27 -7.38
N ARG A 118 16.71 -7.56 -8.00
CA ARG A 118 16.80 -8.64 -8.99
C ARG A 118 16.66 -9.99 -8.33
N THR A 119 16.20 -10.95 -9.11
CA THR A 119 16.18 -12.34 -8.68
C THR A 119 17.10 -13.16 -9.59
N ALA A 120 17.74 -14.18 -9.01
CA ALA A 120 18.52 -15.15 -9.76
C ALA A 120 17.62 -16.16 -10.49
N THR A 121 16.42 -16.36 -9.95
CA THR A 121 15.44 -17.29 -10.54
C THR A 121 14.55 -16.53 -11.51
N LYS A 122 14.58 -16.93 -12.75
CA LYS A 122 13.92 -16.20 -13.83
C LYS A 122 12.41 -16.32 -13.85
N GLU A 123 11.90 -17.46 -13.42
CA GLU A 123 10.47 -17.72 -13.52
C GLU A 123 9.95 -18.38 -12.28
N VAL A 124 8.76 -17.97 -11.92
CA VAL A 124 8.04 -18.53 -10.79
C VAL A 124 6.61 -18.81 -11.23
#